data_3a229e2c7095c8847897acf0944156ef
#
_entry.id   3a229e2c7095c8847897acf0944156ef
#
_cell.length_a   1.000
_cell.length_b   1.000
_cell.length_c   1.000
_cell.angle_alpha   90.00
_cell.angle_beta   90.00
_cell.angle_gamma   90.00
#
_symmetry.space_group_name_H-M   'P 1'
#
loop_
_entity.id
_entity.type
_entity.pdbx_description
1 polymer ?
#
loop_
_entity_poly.entity_id
_entity_poly.type
_entity_poly.pdbx_seq_one_letter_code
_entity_poly.pdbx_strand_id
1 'polypeptide(L)'
;MCKATALEKALTNSKNIIGDKTMLMSFQNGIGHEEIMQNIAGKDKVLGGSTTQASSIQGPGIIQNHASLPSWIGEYDGGHSQRVKDLAETFTSHGLETIAEEDIKRRKWMKLFALTAIGPLSAIFDLHHTDLYISNKNQKMSRNLGKEIILETREVAKADGVDVSEKDCLEMFNRIVDSRQTNKSSMAFDVLKNRK
;
A
#
# COMPACT_ATOMS: atom_id res chain seq x y z
N MET A 1 12.56 8.33 -2.02
CA MET A 1 11.35 7.87 -1.32
C MET A 1 11.67 7.77 0.17
N CYS A 2 10.83 8.29 1.06
CA CYS A 2 11.01 8.27 2.52
C CYS A 2 9.96 7.36 3.18
N LYS A 3 10.09 7.09 4.47
CA LYS A 3 9.02 6.45 5.26
C LYS A 3 7.83 7.40 5.41
N ALA A 4 6.63 6.86 5.61
CA ALA A 4 5.40 7.65 5.76
C ALA A 4 5.50 8.73 6.85
N THR A 5 6.12 8.40 7.98
CA THR A 5 6.36 9.32 9.10
C THR A 5 7.24 10.52 8.78
N ALA A 6 7.98 10.50 7.66
CA ALA A 6 8.85 11.58 7.22
C ALA A 6 8.30 12.36 6.03
N LEU A 7 7.12 11.99 5.50
CA LEU A 7 6.58 12.56 4.27
C LEU A 7 6.34 14.07 4.37
N GLU A 8 5.63 14.50 5.40
CA GLU A 8 5.28 15.92 5.60
C GLU A 8 6.55 16.80 5.69
N LYS A 9 7.53 16.37 6.48
CA LYS A 9 8.82 17.08 6.61
C LYS A 9 9.58 17.10 5.28
N ALA A 10 9.61 15.99 4.56
CA ALA A 10 10.28 15.91 3.27
C ALA A 10 9.66 16.87 2.24
N LEU A 11 8.32 16.90 2.15
CA LEU A 11 7.60 17.79 1.25
C LEU A 11 7.77 19.27 1.63
N THR A 12 7.67 19.60 2.92
CA THR A 12 7.88 20.96 3.40
C THR A 12 9.28 21.47 3.03
N ASN A 13 10.31 20.64 3.21
CA ASN A 13 11.68 20.99 2.84
C ASN A 13 11.89 21.12 1.32
N SER A 14 11.02 20.48 0.52
CA SER A 14 11.09 20.46 -0.95
C SER A 14 10.09 21.43 -1.60
N LYS A 15 9.39 22.26 -0.81
CA LYS A 15 8.31 23.12 -1.32
C LYS A 15 8.75 24.03 -2.46
N ASN A 16 10.00 24.50 -2.43
CA ASN A 16 10.54 25.44 -3.43
C ASN A 16 10.73 24.81 -4.82
N ILE A 17 10.69 23.47 -4.95
CA ILE A 17 10.78 22.79 -6.24
C ILE A 17 9.41 22.33 -6.76
N ILE A 18 8.34 22.62 -6.03
CA ILE A 18 6.95 22.29 -6.43
C ILE A 18 6.41 23.49 -7.21
N GLY A 19 6.51 23.45 -8.52
CA GLY A 19 5.96 24.46 -9.43
C GLY A 19 4.54 24.16 -9.90
N ASP A 20 4.04 24.98 -10.84
CA ASP A 20 2.65 24.86 -11.33
C ASP A 20 2.38 23.56 -12.09
N LYS A 21 3.38 23.01 -12.76
CA LYS A 21 3.28 21.76 -13.53
C LYS A 21 3.74 20.51 -12.78
N THR A 22 4.10 20.66 -11.49
CA THR A 22 4.58 19.52 -10.70
C THR A 22 3.42 18.61 -10.31
N MET A 23 3.56 17.32 -10.58
CA MET A 23 2.68 16.28 -10.04
C MET A 23 3.37 15.59 -8.86
N LEU A 24 2.64 15.40 -7.78
CA LEU A 24 3.07 14.66 -6.59
C LEU A 24 2.34 13.33 -6.53
N MET A 25 3.09 12.27 -6.27
CA MET A 25 2.52 10.93 -6.14
C MET A 25 3.29 10.12 -5.10
N SER A 26 2.60 9.24 -4.38
CA SER A 26 3.22 8.33 -3.42
C SER A 26 2.82 6.89 -3.67
N PHE A 27 3.83 5.99 -3.73
CA PHE A 27 3.65 4.54 -3.69
C PHE A 27 3.84 3.95 -2.28
N GLN A 28 3.88 4.77 -1.25
CA GLN A 28 4.01 4.31 0.14
C GLN A 28 2.80 3.46 0.55
N ASN A 29 3.05 2.46 1.40
CA ASN A 29 1.99 1.68 2.01
C ASN A 29 1.17 2.53 2.99
N GLY A 30 -0.12 2.24 3.10
CA GLY A 30 -1.04 2.97 3.95
C GLY A 30 -1.85 4.01 3.19
N ILE A 31 -2.55 4.83 3.94
CA ILE A 31 -3.44 5.91 3.49
C ILE A 31 -3.05 7.22 4.22
N GLY A 32 -3.63 8.34 3.82
CA GLY A 32 -3.36 9.66 4.42
C GLY A 32 -2.18 10.41 3.80
N HIS A 33 -1.48 9.83 2.86
CA HIS A 33 -0.33 10.48 2.19
C HIS A 33 -0.78 11.56 1.21
N GLU A 34 -1.85 11.29 0.51
CA GLU A 34 -2.41 12.17 -0.51
C GLU A 34 -2.98 13.43 0.13
N GLU A 35 -3.64 13.32 1.27
CA GLU A 35 -4.15 14.47 2.04
C GLU A 35 -2.99 15.37 2.51
N ILE A 36 -1.89 14.79 2.99
CA ILE A 36 -0.68 15.55 3.34
C ILE A 36 -0.13 16.28 2.12
N MET A 37 -0.05 15.60 0.97
CA MET A 37 0.44 16.19 -0.28
C MET A 37 -0.50 17.30 -0.77
N GLN A 38 -1.82 17.09 -0.71
CA GLN A 38 -2.83 18.08 -1.09
C GLN A 38 -2.77 19.34 -0.23
N ASN A 39 -2.57 19.19 1.08
CA ASN A 39 -2.45 20.32 2.01
C ASN A 39 -1.20 21.18 1.75
N ILE A 40 -0.12 20.59 1.23
CA ILE A 40 1.14 21.29 0.97
C ILE A 40 1.18 21.89 -0.43
N ALA A 41 0.70 21.19 -1.43
CA ALA A 41 0.90 21.52 -2.85
C ALA A 41 -0.37 21.90 -3.63
N GLY A 42 -1.55 21.64 -3.08
CA GLY A 42 -2.84 21.80 -3.75
C GLY A 42 -3.35 20.47 -4.33
N LYS A 43 -4.68 20.35 -4.39
CA LYS A 43 -5.38 19.11 -4.80
C LYS A 43 -5.08 18.71 -6.24
N ASP A 44 -5.04 19.68 -7.12
CA ASP A 44 -4.81 19.53 -8.57
C ASP A 44 -3.45 18.93 -8.92
N LYS A 45 -2.51 18.94 -7.98
CA LYS A 45 -1.14 18.40 -8.18
C LYS A 45 -0.96 16.97 -7.68
N VAL A 46 -1.96 16.39 -7.01
CA VAL A 46 -1.80 15.11 -6.30
C VAL A 46 -2.44 13.96 -7.05
N LEU A 47 -1.67 12.92 -7.27
CA LEU A 47 -2.12 11.62 -7.73
C LEU A 47 -1.97 10.58 -6.62
N GLY A 48 -2.90 9.65 -6.55
CA GLY A 48 -2.76 8.47 -5.72
C GLY A 48 -1.92 7.40 -6.42
N GLY A 49 -1.16 6.65 -5.62
CA GLY A 49 -0.37 5.53 -6.12
C GLY A 49 -0.47 4.30 -5.22
N SER A 50 -0.51 3.13 -5.84
CA SER A 50 -0.45 1.83 -5.16
C SER A 50 0.45 0.89 -5.96
N THR A 51 1.36 0.18 -5.30
CA THR A 51 2.26 -0.77 -5.98
C THR A 51 2.32 -2.10 -5.26
N THR A 52 2.45 -3.18 -6.01
CA THR A 52 2.74 -4.52 -5.50
C THR A 52 4.18 -4.95 -5.81
N GLN A 53 5.00 -4.04 -6.33
CA GLN A 53 6.44 -4.26 -6.50
C GLN A 53 7.10 -4.56 -5.15
N ALA A 54 7.98 -5.54 -5.14
CA ALA A 54 8.73 -5.90 -3.95
C ALA A 54 10.22 -5.96 -4.27
N SER A 55 11.01 -5.21 -3.52
CA SER A 55 12.45 -5.18 -3.68
C SER A 55 13.18 -4.95 -2.36
N SER A 56 14.45 -5.32 -2.29
CA SER A 56 15.32 -5.06 -1.15
C SER A 56 16.68 -4.54 -1.58
N ILE A 57 17.26 -3.69 -0.73
CA ILE A 57 18.62 -3.20 -0.92
C ILE A 57 19.57 -4.26 -0.36
N GLN A 58 20.44 -4.79 -1.21
CA GLN A 58 21.48 -5.76 -0.83
C GLN A 58 22.83 -5.10 -0.50
N GLY A 59 23.05 -3.91 -1.02
CA GLY A 59 24.24 -3.11 -0.81
C GLY A 59 24.16 -1.76 -1.53
N PRO A 60 25.16 -0.90 -1.43
CA PRO A 60 25.18 0.38 -2.14
C PRO A 60 25.00 0.17 -3.65
N GLY A 61 23.92 0.73 -4.22
CA GLY A 61 23.60 0.60 -5.63
C GLY A 61 23.09 -0.78 -6.10
N ILE A 62 22.95 -1.77 -5.19
CA ILE A 62 22.50 -3.13 -5.52
C ILE A 62 21.09 -3.33 -4.97
N ILE A 63 20.12 -3.50 -5.89
CA ILE A 63 18.73 -3.75 -5.56
C ILE A 63 18.33 -5.12 -6.11
N GLN A 64 17.82 -5.97 -5.23
CA GLN A 64 17.20 -7.22 -5.63
C GLN A 64 15.71 -7.04 -5.79
N ASN A 65 15.20 -7.36 -6.97
CA ASN A 65 13.76 -7.40 -7.22
C ASN A 65 13.23 -8.79 -6.82
N HIS A 66 12.18 -8.83 -6.01
CA HIS A 66 11.51 -10.04 -5.54
C HIS A 66 10.18 -10.28 -6.26
N ALA A 67 9.55 -9.23 -6.79
CA ALA A 67 8.30 -9.34 -7.54
C ALA A 67 8.15 -8.14 -8.50
N SER A 68 7.96 -8.45 -9.78
CA SER A 68 7.59 -7.48 -10.82
C SER A 68 6.08 -7.63 -11.09
N LEU A 69 5.28 -6.95 -10.29
CA LEU A 69 3.83 -6.95 -10.38
C LEU A 69 3.33 -5.54 -10.71
N PRO A 70 2.12 -5.38 -11.23
CA PRO A 70 1.60 -4.07 -11.63
C PRO A 70 1.59 -3.04 -10.49
N SER A 71 1.71 -1.78 -10.89
CA SER A 71 1.42 -0.61 -10.07
C SER A 71 0.15 0.07 -10.58
N TRP A 72 -0.52 0.84 -9.75
CA TRP A 72 -1.74 1.58 -10.10
C TRP A 72 -1.55 3.03 -9.72
N ILE A 73 -2.00 3.91 -10.59
CA ILE A 73 -2.01 5.35 -10.36
C ILE A 73 -3.36 5.92 -10.77
N GLY A 74 -3.81 6.98 -10.10
CA GLY A 74 -5.11 7.60 -10.41
C GLY A 74 -5.24 8.99 -9.81
N GLU A 75 -6.27 9.71 -10.25
CA GLU A 75 -6.68 10.93 -9.57
C GLU A 75 -7.14 10.57 -8.15
N TYR A 76 -6.66 11.30 -7.13
CA TYR A 76 -6.99 10.91 -5.77
C TYR A 76 -8.47 11.13 -5.43
N ASP A 77 -9.07 12.14 -6.02
CA ASP A 77 -10.51 12.41 -5.90
C ASP A 77 -11.37 11.57 -6.87
N GLY A 78 -10.74 10.61 -7.58
CA GLY A 78 -11.39 9.68 -8.51
C GLY A 78 -11.53 10.20 -9.94
N GLY A 79 -11.95 9.30 -10.83
CA GLY A 79 -12.19 9.59 -12.24
C GLY A 79 -10.99 9.36 -13.17
N HIS A 80 -11.24 9.60 -14.44
CA HIS A 80 -10.25 9.44 -15.51
C HIS A 80 -9.68 10.79 -15.92
N SER A 81 -8.35 10.86 -16.07
CA SER A 81 -7.68 12.02 -16.65
C SER A 81 -6.65 11.61 -17.69
N GLN A 82 -6.38 12.50 -18.65
CA GLN A 82 -5.36 12.24 -19.65
C GLN A 82 -3.98 12.17 -19.04
N ARG A 83 -3.66 13.03 -18.06
CA ARG A 83 -2.35 13.03 -17.39
C ARG A 83 -2.04 11.70 -16.68
N VAL A 84 -3.04 11.03 -16.09
CA VAL A 84 -2.87 9.70 -15.47
C VAL A 84 -2.60 8.65 -16.53
N LYS A 85 -3.33 8.67 -17.66
CA LYS A 85 -3.10 7.74 -18.78
C LYS A 85 -1.70 7.90 -19.36
N ASP A 86 -1.30 9.12 -19.69
CA ASP A 86 0.02 9.41 -20.25
C ASP A 86 1.15 8.98 -19.32
N LEU A 87 0.96 9.19 -18.00
CA LEU A 87 1.95 8.77 -17.01
C LEU A 87 2.01 7.23 -16.87
N ALA A 88 0.87 6.54 -16.89
CA ALA A 88 0.80 5.09 -16.83
C ALA A 88 1.46 4.44 -18.06
N GLU A 89 1.19 4.98 -19.25
CA GLU A 89 1.84 4.57 -20.50
C GLU A 89 3.35 4.81 -20.48
N THR A 90 3.77 5.97 -19.96
CA THR A 90 5.20 6.29 -19.80
C THR A 90 5.90 5.30 -18.91
N PHE A 91 5.35 4.98 -17.74
CA PHE A 91 5.94 4.00 -16.83
C PHE A 91 5.98 2.60 -17.46
N THR A 92 4.88 2.18 -18.09
CA THR A 92 4.78 0.86 -18.72
C THR A 92 5.77 0.70 -19.87
N SER A 93 5.91 1.70 -20.73
CA SER A 93 6.88 1.67 -21.84
C SER A 93 8.34 1.62 -21.40
N HIS A 94 8.61 2.01 -20.14
CA HIS A 94 9.93 1.95 -19.51
C HIS A 94 10.10 0.78 -18.52
N GLY A 95 9.22 -0.23 -18.61
CA GLY A 95 9.37 -1.49 -17.88
C GLY A 95 8.74 -1.52 -16.48
N LEU A 96 8.00 -0.48 -16.08
CA LEU A 96 7.20 -0.48 -14.86
C LEU A 96 5.73 -0.58 -15.26
N GLU A 97 5.20 -1.80 -15.35
CA GLU A 97 3.78 -2.02 -15.65
C GLU A 97 2.91 -1.20 -14.71
N THR A 98 2.16 -0.26 -15.28
CA THR A 98 1.35 0.70 -14.52
C THR A 98 -0.02 0.84 -15.15
N ILE A 99 -1.04 0.73 -14.32
CA ILE A 99 -2.46 0.77 -14.72
C ILE A 99 -3.05 2.10 -14.25
N ALA A 100 -3.73 2.80 -15.17
CA ALA A 100 -4.55 3.95 -14.83
C ALA A 100 -5.82 3.45 -14.11
N GLU A 101 -5.94 3.80 -12.83
CA GLU A 101 -7.03 3.37 -11.94
C GLU A 101 -8.03 4.51 -11.74
N GLU A 102 -9.30 4.22 -11.94
CA GLU A 102 -10.37 5.21 -11.79
C GLU A 102 -10.64 5.54 -10.31
N ASP A 103 -10.61 4.53 -9.45
CA ASP A 103 -10.81 4.67 -8.02
C ASP A 103 -9.56 4.20 -7.24
N ILE A 104 -8.51 5.03 -7.32
CA ILE A 104 -7.24 4.73 -6.66
C ILE A 104 -7.38 4.70 -5.14
N LYS A 105 -8.31 5.46 -4.56
CA LYS A 105 -8.57 5.47 -3.12
C LYS A 105 -9.09 4.11 -2.67
N ARG A 106 -10.07 3.56 -3.37
CA ARG A 106 -10.58 2.20 -3.12
C ARG A 106 -9.48 1.15 -3.29
N ARG A 107 -8.66 1.25 -4.34
CA ARG A 107 -7.51 0.36 -4.54
C ARG A 107 -6.53 0.37 -3.38
N LYS A 108 -6.21 1.52 -2.83
CA LYS A 108 -5.35 1.67 -1.65
C LYS A 108 -5.96 1.02 -0.41
N TRP A 109 -7.25 1.22 -0.16
CA TRP A 109 -7.96 0.55 0.92
C TRP A 109 -7.98 -0.96 0.78
N MET A 110 -8.23 -1.49 -0.44
CA MET A 110 -8.17 -2.92 -0.71
C MET A 110 -6.78 -3.52 -0.38
N LYS A 111 -5.71 -2.80 -0.71
CA LYS A 111 -4.36 -3.21 -0.31
C LYS A 111 -4.16 -3.11 1.20
N LEU A 112 -4.69 -2.07 1.85
CA LEU A 112 -4.56 -1.88 3.30
C LEU A 112 -5.25 -3.00 4.09
N PHE A 113 -6.38 -3.50 3.66
CA PHE A 113 -7.04 -4.66 4.28
C PHE A 113 -6.10 -5.87 4.37
N ALA A 114 -5.36 -6.16 3.28
CA ALA A 114 -4.36 -7.20 3.29
C ALA A 114 -3.23 -6.93 4.31
N LEU A 115 -2.74 -5.69 4.32
CA LEU A 115 -1.63 -5.29 5.18
C LEU A 115 -2.00 -5.31 6.66
N THR A 116 -3.23 -4.91 7.04
CA THR A 116 -3.70 -4.90 8.43
C THR A 116 -3.87 -6.31 9.00
N ALA A 117 -4.29 -7.26 8.18
CA ALA A 117 -4.43 -8.65 8.61
C ALA A 117 -3.09 -9.35 8.82
N ILE A 118 -2.08 -9.03 8.02
CA ILE A 118 -0.78 -9.75 8.04
C ILE A 118 0.27 -8.99 8.85
N GLY A 119 0.39 -7.70 8.60
CA GLY A 119 1.51 -6.89 9.11
C GLY A 119 1.70 -6.95 10.60
N PRO A 120 0.71 -6.52 11.40
CA PRO A 120 0.79 -6.48 12.85
C PRO A 120 0.97 -7.88 13.46
N LEU A 121 0.19 -8.86 13.02
CA LEU A 121 0.26 -10.21 13.58
C LEU A 121 1.61 -10.88 13.27
N SER A 122 2.13 -10.71 12.05
CA SER A 122 3.48 -11.18 11.70
C SER A 122 4.56 -10.53 12.55
N ALA A 123 4.40 -9.24 12.87
CA ALA A 123 5.37 -8.50 13.70
C ALA A 123 5.31 -8.90 15.20
N ILE A 124 4.08 -9.04 15.75
CA ILE A 124 3.88 -9.39 17.17
C ILE A 124 4.34 -10.81 17.48
N PHE A 125 3.98 -11.75 16.59
CA PHE A 125 4.29 -13.16 16.81
C PHE A 125 5.61 -13.62 16.19
N ASP A 126 6.29 -12.75 15.45
CA ASP A 126 7.52 -13.05 14.70
C ASP A 126 7.38 -14.24 13.75
N LEU A 127 6.21 -14.37 13.10
CA LEU A 127 5.85 -15.47 12.24
C LEU A 127 5.81 -15.05 10.76
N HIS A 128 6.16 -16.00 9.88
CA HIS A 128 5.86 -15.90 8.46
C HIS A 128 4.35 -16.01 8.23
N HIS A 129 3.88 -15.52 7.09
CA HIS A 129 2.47 -15.58 6.72
C HIS A 129 1.91 -17.02 6.75
N THR A 130 2.63 -17.98 6.17
CA THR A 130 2.22 -19.39 6.18
C THR A 130 2.13 -19.96 7.59
N ASP A 131 3.08 -19.64 8.47
CA ASP A 131 3.08 -20.11 9.85
C ASP A 131 1.94 -19.49 10.65
N LEU A 132 1.63 -18.22 10.38
CA LEU A 132 0.55 -17.53 11.07
C LEU A 132 -0.82 -18.14 10.78
N TYR A 133 -1.10 -18.49 9.52
CA TYR A 133 -2.45 -18.83 9.08
C TYR A 133 -2.66 -20.27 8.63
N ILE A 134 -1.62 -21.06 8.37
CA ILE A 134 -1.72 -22.39 7.77
C ILE A 134 -1.08 -23.46 8.65
N SER A 135 0.18 -23.29 9.05
CA SER A 135 1.01 -24.36 9.65
C SER A 135 0.99 -24.42 11.17
N ASN A 136 0.46 -23.38 11.82
CA ASN A 136 0.54 -23.30 13.28
C ASN A 136 -0.67 -24.00 13.95
N LYS A 137 -0.44 -24.59 15.12
CA LYS A 137 -1.48 -25.27 15.92
C LYS A 137 -2.65 -24.35 16.29
N ASN A 138 -2.45 -23.04 16.32
CA ASN A 138 -3.44 -22.02 16.63
C ASN A 138 -4.05 -21.36 15.37
N GLN A 139 -3.86 -21.93 14.19
CA GLN A 139 -4.29 -21.36 12.91
C GLN A 139 -5.77 -20.92 12.90
N LYS A 140 -6.65 -21.65 13.56
CA LYS A 140 -8.08 -21.28 13.64
C LYS A 140 -8.27 -19.95 14.39
N MET A 141 -7.54 -19.75 15.48
CA MET A 141 -7.57 -18.51 16.25
C MET A 141 -6.97 -17.35 15.45
N SER A 142 -5.83 -17.57 14.81
CA SER A 142 -5.19 -16.55 13.95
C SER A 142 -6.09 -16.14 12.78
N ARG A 143 -6.77 -17.11 12.14
CA ARG A 143 -7.72 -16.82 11.05
C ARG A 143 -8.92 -16.03 11.54
N ASN A 144 -9.48 -16.35 12.71
CA ASN A 144 -10.59 -15.58 13.28
C ASN A 144 -10.16 -14.15 13.60
N LEU A 145 -9.02 -13.97 14.27
CA LEU A 145 -8.48 -12.64 14.58
C LEU A 145 -8.20 -11.83 13.30
N GLY A 146 -7.62 -12.45 12.27
CA GLY A 146 -7.39 -11.78 11.00
C GLY A 146 -8.68 -11.32 10.30
N LYS A 147 -9.77 -12.11 10.40
CA LYS A 147 -11.09 -11.71 9.90
C LYS A 147 -11.66 -10.53 10.67
N GLU A 148 -11.57 -10.54 12.00
CA GLU A 148 -12.04 -9.44 12.85
C GLU A 148 -11.29 -8.15 12.52
N ILE A 149 -9.97 -8.18 12.39
CA ILE A 149 -9.14 -7.04 11.99
C ILE A 149 -9.58 -6.48 10.63
N ILE A 150 -9.86 -7.33 9.65
CA ILE A 150 -10.32 -6.87 8.33
C ILE A 150 -11.69 -6.21 8.42
N LEU A 151 -12.61 -6.77 9.19
CA LEU A 151 -13.95 -6.20 9.35
C LEU A 151 -13.92 -4.86 10.10
N GLU A 152 -13.10 -4.72 11.13
CA GLU A 152 -12.86 -3.42 11.79
C GLU A 152 -12.24 -2.41 10.81
N THR A 153 -11.23 -2.83 10.03
CA THR A 153 -10.62 -1.97 9.00
C THR A 153 -11.64 -1.53 7.95
N ARG A 154 -12.61 -2.40 7.60
CA ARG A 154 -13.71 -2.08 6.70
C ARG A 154 -14.58 -0.94 7.23
N GLU A 155 -14.91 -0.95 8.51
CA GLU A 155 -15.71 0.14 9.11
C GLU A 155 -14.98 1.48 9.05
N VAL A 156 -13.65 1.48 9.21
CA VAL A 156 -12.83 2.69 9.03
C VAL A 156 -12.82 3.13 7.56
N ALA A 157 -12.69 2.21 6.62
CA ALA A 157 -12.76 2.51 5.18
C ALA A 157 -14.11 3.13 4.79
N LYS A 158 -15.20 2.60 5.33
CA LYS A 158 -16.55 3.12 5.11
C LYS A 158 -16.71 4.54 5.65
N ALA A 159 -16.15 4.81 6.83
CA ALA A 159 -16.13 6.17 7.41
C ALA A 159 -15.30 7.15 6.57
N ASP A 160 -14.28 6.67 5.85
CA ASP A 160 -13.47 7.43 4.88
C ASP A 160 -14.10 7.49 3.47
N GLY A 161 -15.36 7.04 3.32
CA GLY A 161 -16.12 7.11 2.07
C GLY A 161 -15.86 5.96 1.10
N VAL A 162 -15.15 4.90 1.51
CA VAL A 162 -14.90 3.71 0.69
C VAL A 162 -15.71 2.52 1.21
N ASP A 163 -16.85 2.28 0.57
CA ASP A 163 -17.70 1.14 0.94
C ASP A 163 -17.28 -0.12 0.18
N VAL A 164 -16.95 -1.17 0.95
CA VAL A 164 -16.63 -2.51 0.46
C VAL A 164 -17.53 -3.50 1.17
N SER A 165 -18.15 -4.42 0.44
CA SER A 165 -19.01 -5.41 1.07
C SER A 165 -18.23 -6.32 2.02
N GLU A 166 -18.87 -6.80 3.09
CA GLU A 166 -18.27 -7.76 4.01
C GLU A 166 -17.82 -9.03 3.26
N LYS A 167 -18.64 -9.47 2.29
CA LYS A 167 -18.33 -10.62 1.45
C LYS A 167 -17.00 -10.44 0.70
N ASP A 168 -16.80 -9.28 0.04
CA ASP A 168 -15.56 -8.98 -0.70
C ASP A 168 -14.35 -8.90 0.22
N CYS A 169 -14.52 -8.34 1.42
CA CYS A 169 -13.47 -8.29 2.44
C CYS A 169 -13.05 -9.71 2.89
N LEU A 170 -14.02 -10.59 3.16
CA LEU A 170 -13.73 -11.95 3.59
C LEU A 170 -13.17 -12.83 2.45
N GLU A 171 -13.65 -12.65 1.22
CA GLU A 171 -13.07 -13.33 0.06
C GLU A 171 -11.61 -12.89 -0.18
N MET A 172 -11.33 -11.60 -0.03
CA MET A 172 -9.95 -11.11 -0.11
C MET A 172 -9.09 -11.69 1.01
N PHE A 173 -9.58 -11.73 2.25
CA PHE A 173 -8.87 -12.35 3.36
C PHE A 173 -8.53 -13.82 3.07
N ASN A 174 -9.49 -14.60 2.58
CA ASN A 174 -9.25 -15.99 2.24
C ASN A 174 -8.17 -16.14 1.15
N ARG A 175 -8.21 -15.32 0.10
CA ARG A 175 -7.16 -15.31 -0.94
C ARG A 175 -5.78 -15.01 -0.38
N ILE A 176 -5.69 -14.06 0.56
CA ILE A 176 -4.43 -13.72 1.24
C ILE A 176 -3.93 -14.91 2.04
N VAL A 177 -4.80 -15.49 2.87
CA VAL A 177 -4.46 -16.64 3.72
C VAL A 177 -3.98 -17.83 2.91
N ASP A 178 -4.64 -18.10 1.78
CA ASP A 178 -4.33 -19.24 0.93
C ASP A 178 -3.13 -19.01 -0.01
N SER A 179 -2.59 -17.80 -0.09
CA SER A 179 -1.46 -17.45 -0.98
C SER A 179 -0.13 -18.11 -0.61
N ARG A 180 -0.04 -18.77 0.55
CA ARG A 180 1.15 -19.52 1.03
C ARG A 180 2.46 -18.75 0.96
N GLN A 181 2.42 -17.45 1.20
CA GLN A 181 3.63 -16.64 1.23
C GLN A 181 4.52 -17.05 2.42
N THR A 182 5.79 -17.29 2.15
CA THR A 182 6.77 -17.71 3.17
C THR A 182 7.60 -16.55 3.72
N ASN A 183 7.31 -15.32 3.32
CA ASN A 183 8.04 -14.15 3.77
C ASN A 183 7.40 -13.53 5.02
N LYS A 184 8.23 -12.96 5.89
CA LYS A 184 7.75 -12.05 6.94
C LYS A 184 7.24 -10.76 6.33
N SER A 185 6.31 -10.11 7.01
CA SER A 185 5.82 -8.79 6.58
C SER A 185 6.92 -7.72 6.67
N SER A 186 6.78 -6.65 5.90
CA SER A 186 7.69 -5.49 6.01
C SER A 186 7.68 -4.88 7.41
N MET A 187 6.53 -4.90 8.11
CA MET A 187 6.40 -4.44 9.49
C MET A 187 7.23 -5.31 10.44
N ALA A 188 7.20 -6.64 10.29
CA ALA A 188 8.04 -7.54 11.09
C ALA A 188 9.53 -7.27 10.87
N PHE A 189 9.95 -7.01 9.63
CA PHE A 189 11.33 -6.62 9.34
C PHE A 189 11.73 -5.28 10.00
N ASP A 190 10.83 -4.30 10.01
CA ASP A 190 11.09 -3.01 10.63
C ASP A 190 11.24 -3.17 12.16
N VAL A 191 10.37 -3.97 12.81
CA VAL A 191 10.46 -4.28 14.24
C VAL A 191 11.77 -5.00 14.57
N LEU A 192 12.13 -6.05 13.83
CA LEU A 192 13.37 -6.81 14.05
C LEU A 192 14.64 -5.95 13.87
N LYS A 193 14.56 -4.90 13.06
CA LYS A 193 15.68 -3.97 12.81
C LYS A 193 15.60 -2.68 13.65
N ASN A 194 14.70 -2.61 14.64
CA ASN A 194 14.44 -1.42 15.44
C ASN A 194 14.21 -0.15 14.60
N ARG A 195 13.53 -0.29 13.45
CA ARG A 195 13.18 0.83 12.58
C ARG A 195 11.80 1.38 12.98
N LYS A 196 11.70 2.72 12.97
CA LYS A 196 10.41 3.44 13.14
C LYS A 196 9.69 3.60 11.82
#